data_c72e8f421dc4942b306e13827a262d33
#
_entry.id   c72e8f421dc4942b306e13827a262d33
#
_cell.length_a   1.000
_cell.length_b   1.000
_cell.length_c   1.000
_cell.angle_alpha   90.00
_cell.angle_beta   90.00
_cell.angle_gamma   90.00
#
_symmetry.space_group_name_H-M   'P 1'
#
loop_
_entity.id
_entity.type
_entity.pdbx_description
1 polymer ?
#
loop_
_entity_poly.entity_id
_entity_poly.type
_entity_poly.pdbx_seq_one_letter_code
_entity_poly.pdbx_strand_id
1 'polypeptide(L)'
;MAVTTLSEPAARAPISRARHARRFNEVLLEVRGISLRFGGVNALSDVSFDIRKGEIRAIIGPNGDGKSSMLNVINGFYQPDAGRITFKRETRSKMRPHEAAVFGIARTFQNVALFRGMTTLDNLMAGRSLRMRRGILWQALWFGPALKETVEHRRRVEEIIDFLEIQHIRKTPVGRLPYGLQKRVDLGRALATEPELLLLDEPMAGMNLEEKEDMSRFIVDINDHFGTTVALIEHDMGVVMDLSDRVVVLDYGRKIADGTPAEVQKDQKVIDAYLGISH
;
A
#
# COMPACT_ATOMS: atom_id res chain seq x y z
N MET A 1 -41.61 27.76 -18.33
CA MET A 1 -40.19 27.39 -18.34
C MET A 1 -39.77 27.21 -16.89
N ALA A 2 -39.71 25.96 -16.41
CA ALA A 2 -39.29 25.64 -15.06
C ALA A 2 -37.79 25.36 -15.09
N VAL A 3 -37.02 26.18 -14.37
CA VAL A 3 -35.58 26.00 -14.16
C VAL A 3 -35.42 24.92 -13.11
N THR A 4 -35.02 23.73 -13.53
CA THR A 4 -34.63 22.64 -12.62
C THR A 4 -33.31 23.02 -12.00
N THR A 5 -33.33 23.39 -10.72
CA THR A 5 -32.12 23.56 -9.90
C THR A 5 -31.49 22.19 -9.69
N LEU A 6 -30.28 22.00 -10.24
CA LEU A 6 -29.42 20.86 -9.92
C LEU A 6 -29.08 20.94 -8.44
N SER A 7 -29.51 19.95 -7.67
CA SER A 7 -29.13 19.81 -6.27
C SER A 7 -27.62 19.60 -6.16
N GLU A 8 -26.93 20.47 -5.41
CA GLU A 8 -25.53 20.29 -5.01
C GLU A 8 -25.36 18.89 -4.36
N PRO A 9 -24.29 18.16 -4.69
CA PRO A 9 -24.01 16.91 -4.00
C PRO A 9 -23.75 17.22 -2.53
N ALA A 10 -24.49 16.54 -1.64
CA ALA A 10 -24.36 16.66 -0.20
C ALA A 10 -22.88 16.45 0.20
N ALA A 11 -22.32 17.41 0.92
CA ALA A 11 -20.97 17.31 1.48
C ALA A 11 -20.86 16.02 2.32
N ARG A 12 -20.07 15.06 1.84
CA ARG A 12 -19.84 13.79 2.53
C ARG A 12 -19.12 14.05 3.85
N ALA A 13 -19.59 13.42 4.92
CA ALA A 13 -18.95 13.50 6.23
C ALA A 13 -17.48 13.04 6.15
N PRO A 14 -16.55 13.69 6.86
CA PRO A 14 -15.14 13.32 6.83
C PRO A 14 -14.96 11.87 7.29
N ILE A 15 -14.20 11.09 6.51
CA ILE A 15 -13.91 9.66 6.67
C ILE A 15 -13.32 9.35 8.06
N SER A 16 -12.72 10.35 8.73
CA SER A 16 -11.92 10.21 9.94
C SER A 16 -12.66 9.79 11.20
N ARG A 17 -13.93 10.20 11.41
CA ARG A 17 -14.58 10.03 12.73
C ARG A 17 -14.96 8.60 13.10
N ALA A 18 -15.28 7.74 12.13
CA ALA A 18 -15.71 6.35 12.42
C ALA A 18 -14.52 5.38 12.62
N ARG A 19 -13.32 5.69 12.11
CA ARG A 19 -12.16 4.82 12.12
C ARG A 19 -11.40 4.83 13.44
N HIS A 20 -11.26 5.98 14.10
CA HIS A 20 -10.46 6.13 15.34
C HIS A 20 -10.99 5.34 16.55
N ALA A 21 -12.19 4.72 16.45
CA ALA A 21 -12.77 3.88 17.50
C ALA A 21 -12.45 2.37 17.32
N ARG A 22 -11.75 1.98 16.25
CA ARG A 22 -11.43 0.56 16.01
C ARG A 22 -10.36 0.06 16.97
N ARG A 23 -10.61 -1.11 17.59
CA ARG A 23 -9.62 -1.81 18.41
C ARG A 23 -8.99 -2.92 17.59
N PHE A 24 -7.69 -2.82 17.36
CA PHE A 24 -6.90 -3.83 16.68
C PHE A 24 -6.22 -4.72 17.73
N ASN A 25 -6.54 -6.00 17.75
CA ASN A 25 -6.08 -6.93 18.79
C ASN A 25 -4.92 -7.83 18.35
N GLU A 26 -4.72 -8.04 17.06
CA GLU A 26 -3.74 -8.98 16.53
C GLU A 26 -2.63 -8.23 15.78
N VAL A 27 -1.37 -8.50 16.15
CA VAL A 27 -0.20 -8.00 15.42
C VAL A 27 -0.01 -8.88 14.18
N LEU A 28 -0.09 -8.27 12.99
CA LEU A 28 0.15 -8.94 11.72
C LEU A 28 1.62 -8.90 11.33
N LEU A 29 2.26 -7.71 11.48
CA LEU A 29 3.67 -7.49 11.22
C LEU A 29 4.33 -6.85 12.44
N GLU A 30 5.46 -7.39 12.86
CA GLU A 30 6.32 -6.80 13.88
C GLU A 30 7.72 -6.56 13.31
N VAL A 31 8.20 -5.35 13.46
CA VAL A 31 9.55 -4.89 13.12
C VAL A 31 10.30 -4.69 14.42
N ARG A 32 11.45 -5.38 14.62
CA ARG A 32 12.25 -5.27 15.84
C ARG A 32 13.71 -4.98 15.53
N GLY A 33 14.20 -3.85 16.02
CA GLY A 33 15.61 -3.49 16.03
C GLY A 33 16.24 -3.38 14.64
N ILE A 34 15.45 -3.01 13.61
CA ILE A 34 15.93 -2.96 12.24
C ILE A 34 16.96 -1.85 12.08
N SER A 35 18.16 -2.25 11.64
CA SER A 35 19.24 -1.35 11.23
C SER A 35 19.67 -1.68 9.81
N LEU A 36 19.93 -0.64 8.99
CA LEU A 36 20.31 -0.77 7.60
C LEU A 36 21.29 0.33 7.23
N ARG A 37 22.41 -0.03 6.59
CA ARG A 37 23.43 0.91 6.12
C ARG A 37 23.68 0.76 4.63
N PHE A 38 23.96 1.89 4.00
CA PHE A 38 24.45 1.95 2.63
C PHE A 38 25.81 2.64 2.61
N GLY A 39 26.87 1.89 2.40
CA GLY A 39 28.24 2.42 2.56
C GLY A 39 28.44 3.01 3.95
N GLY A 40 28.72 4.32 4.04
CA GLY A 40 28.91 5.04 5.30
C GLY A 40 27.65 5.66 5.92
N VAL A 41 26.47 5.52 5.28
CA VAL A 41 25.23 6.18 5.72
C VAL A 41 24.31 5.19 6.41
N ASN A 42 23.86 5.50 7.63
CA ASN A 42 22.83 4.75 8.33
C ASN A 42 21.46 5.18 7.79
N ALA A 43 20.82 4.32 7.00
CA ALA A 43 19.47 4.58 6.49
C ALA A 43 18.39 4.24 7.52
N LEU A 44 18.65 3.25 8.39
CA LEU A 44 17.79 2.86 9.52
C LEU A 44 18.67 2.52 10.72
N SER A 45 18.27 2.93 11.92
CA SER A 45 18.99 2.73 13.17
C SER A 45 18.05 2.28 14.28
N ASP A 46 18.07 0.99 14.59
CA ASP A 46 17.31 0.36 15.70
C ASP A 46 15.80 0.67 15.66
N VAL A 47 15.19 0.58 14.48
CA VAL A 47 13.76 0.88 14.30
C VAL A 47 12.90 -0.29 14.71
N SER A 48 11.92 -0.03 15.59
CA SER A 48 10.96 -1.02 16.09
C SER A 48 9.54 -0.47 16.12
N PHE A 49 8.58 -1.16 15.50
CA PHE A 49 7.15 -0.86 15.53
C PHE A 49 6.34 -2.10 15.12
N ASP A 50 5.02 -2.03 15.29
CA ASP A 50 4.10 -3.06 14.85
C ASP A 50 3.06 -2.53 13.85
N ILE A 51 2.49 -3.44 13.05
CA ILE A 51 1.30 -3.22 12.23
C ILE A 51 0.27 -4.27 12.62
N ARG A 52 -0.93 -3.83 12.97
CA ARG A 52 -2.00 -4.70 13.42
C ARG A 52 -2.91 -5.10 12.26
N LYS A 53 -3.50 -6.26 12.36
CA LYS A 53 -4.41 -6.77 11.33
C LYS A 53 -5.61 -5.85 11.15
N GLY A 54 -5.87 -5.46 9.90
CA GLY A 54 -6.99 -4.59 9.52
C GLY A 54 -6.77 -3.11 9.81
N GLU A 55 -5.56 -2.67 10.28
CA GLU A 55 -5.28 -1.23 10.43
C GLU A 55 -4.73 -0.62 9.13
N ILE A 56 -4.90 0.68 9.00
CA ILE A 56 -4.15 1.53 8.08
C ILE A 56 -3.05 2.21 8.90
N ARG A 57 -1.80 1.83 8.64
CA ARG A 57 -0.61 2.33 9.31
C ARG A 57 0.16 3.27 8.42
N ALA A 58 0.31 4.54 8.80
CA ALA A 58 1.20 5.45 8.09
C ALA A 58 2.63 5.40 8.62
N ILE A 59 3.60 5.55 7.71
CA ILE A 59 5.02 5.76 8.00
C ILE A 59 5.39 7.11 7.42
N ILE A 60 5.65 8.09 8.27
CA ILE A 60 5.92 9.47 7.86
C ILE A 60 7.29 9.94 8.36
N GLY A 61 7.70 11.12 7.94
CA GLY A 61 8.96 11.77 8.32
C GLY A 61 9.50 12.64 7.19
N PRO A 62 10.50 13.48 7.42
CA PRO A 62 11.17 14.27 6.39
C PRO A 62 11.75 13.42 5.25
N ASN A 63 12.14 14.06 4.16
CA ASN A 63 12.70 13.37 2.99
C ASN A 63 14.10 12.81 3.30
N GLY A 64 14.34 11.57 2.91
CA GLY A 64 15.63 10.91 3.16
C GLY A 64 15.70 10.09 4.44
N ASP A 65 14.67 10.09 5.28
CA ASP A 65 14.64 9.48 6.62
C ASP A 65 14.43 7.97 6.68
N GLY A 66 14.63 7.28 5.56
CA GLY A 66 14.60 5.82 5.56
C GLY A 66 13.21 5.19 5.41
N LYS A 67 12.14 5.95 5.16
CA LYS A 67 10.76 5.43 5.00
C LYS A 67 10.67 4.37 3.91
N SER A 68 11.08 4.70 2.69
CA SER A 68 11.08 3.75 1.56
C SER A 68 12.08 2.60 1.79
N SER A 69 13.18 2.86 2.53
CA SER A 69 14.11 1.79 2.96
C SER A 69 13.43 0.82 3.91
N MET A 70 12.58 1.29 4.82
CA MET A 70 11.79 0.43 5.71
C MET A 70 10.80 -0.43 4.90
N LEU A 71 10.06 0.12 3.93
CA LEU A 71 9.21 -0.70 3.06
C LEU A 71 10.03 -1.71 2.24
N ASN A 72 11.23 -1.33 1.79
CA ASN A 72 12.15 -2.25 1.10
C ASN A 72 12.62 -3.40 1.99
N VAL A 73 12.83 -3.16 3.29
CA VAL A 73 13.15 -4.21 4.26
C VAL A 73 11.94 -5.11 4.51
N ILE A 74 10.74 -4.55 4.72
CA ILE A 74 9.51 -5.33 4.94
C ILE A 74 9.19 -6.20 3.70
N ASN A 75 9.39 -5.67 2.50
CA ASN A 75 9.16 -6.41 1.25
C ASN A 75 10.31 -7.37 0.87
N GLY A 76 11.39 -7.40 1.64
CA GLY A 76 12.54 -8.26 1.39
C GLY A 76 13.47 -7.82 0.26
N PHE A 77 13.29 -6.59 -0.26
CA PHE A 77 14.16 -6.02 -1.30
C PHE A 77 15.53 -5.62 -0.72
N TYR A 78 15.55 -5.09 0.51
CA TYR A 78 16.77 -4.89 1.28
C TYR A 78 16.85 -5.87 2.44
N GLN A 79 18.06 -6.38 2.67
CA GLN A 79 18.35 -7.22 3.83
C GLN A 79 18.90 -6.33 4.94
N PRO A 80 18.30 -6.28 6.13
CA PRO A 80 18.80 -5.47 7.22
C PRO A 80 20.14 -6.01 7.76
N ASP A 81 21.01 -5.11 8.25
CA ASP A 81 22.26 -5.49 8.91
C ASP A 81 21.99 -6.11 10.30
N ALA A 82 20.94 -5.64 10.98
CA ALA A 82 20.52 -6.14 12.28
C ALA A 82 18.99 -6.07 12.42
N GLY A 83 18.47 -6.80 13.41
CA GLY A 83 17.04 -6.88 13.70
C GLY A 83 16.34 -8.03 13.00
N ARG A 84 15.00 -8.06 13.12
CA ARG A 84 14.17 -9.09 12.53
C ARG A 84 12.77 -8.58 12.24
N ILE A 85 12.11 -9.26 11.31
CA ILE A 85 10.69 -9.05 10.96
C ILE A 85 9.93 -10.32 11.32
N THR A 86 8.81 -10.17 12.01
CA THR A 86 7.85 -11.24 12.26
C THR A 86 6.56 -10.91 11.52
N PHE A 87 6.15 -11.78 10.59
CA PHE A 87 4.90 -11.66 9.87
C PHE A 87 4.06 -12.92 10.10
N LYS A 88 2.79 -12.77 10.53
CA LYS A 88 1.91 -13.91 10.89
C LYS A 88 2.54 -14.88 11.89
N ARG A 89 3.25 -14.36 12.90
CA ARG A 89 3.99 -15.13 13.91
C ARG A 89 5.22 -15.89 13.37
N GLU A 90 5.55 -15.80 12.09
CA GLU A 90 6.78 -16.32 11.52
C GLU A 90 7.87 -15.25 11.54
N THR A 91 8.96 -15.53 12.26
CA THR A 91 10.10 -14.60 12.38
C THR A 91 11.17 -14.91 11.34
N ARG A 92 11.63 -13.86 10.64
CA ARG A 92 12.69 -13.96 9.63
C ARG A 92 13.68 -12.81 9.78
N SER A 93 14.96 -13.13 9.71
CA SER A 93 16.03 -12.13 9.61
C SER A 93 16.30 -11.72 8.16
N LYS A 94 16.00 -12.62 7.22
CA LYS A 94 16.14 -12.41 5.78
C LYS A 94 14.91 -12.94 5.05
N MET A 95 14.40 -12.17 4.11
CA MET A 95 13.28 -12.52 3.25
C MET A 95 13.56 -12.03 1.83
N ARG A 96 13.16 -12.77 0.82
CA ARG A 96 13.26 -12.34 -0.59
C ARG A 96 11.92 -11.77 -1.06
N PRO A 97 11.88 -10.87 -2.06
CA PRO A 97 10.63 -10.25 -2.51
C PRO A 97 9.56 -11.25 -2.94
N HIS A 98 9.94 -12.35 -3.61
CA HIS A 98 8.98 -13.38 -4.01
C HIS A 98 8.43 -14.16 -2.81
N GLU A 99 9.22 -14.37 -1.76
CA GLU A 99 8.77 -14.99 -0.52
C GLU A 99 7.77 -14.06 0.19
N ALA A 100 8.06 -12.76 0.28
CA ALA A 100 7.13 -11.78 0.82
C ALA A 100 5.78 -11.82 0.09
N ALA A 101 5.80 -11.85 -1.24
CA ALA A 101 4.59 -11.94 -2.05
C ALA A 101 3.80 -13.24 -1.81
N VAL A 102 4.47 -14.39 -1.69
CA VAL A 102 3.84 -15.69 -1.36
C VAL A 102 3.24 -15.67 0.05
N PHE A 103 3.89 -14.98 1.00
CA PHE A 103 3.37 -14.80 2.36
C PHE A 103 2.13 -13.89 2.44
N GLY A 104 1.84 -13.12 1.38
CA GLY A 104 0.70 -12.22 1.32
C GLY A 104 1.06 -10.77 1.59
N ILE A 105 2.30 -10.36 1.33
CA ILE A 105 2.74 -8.95 1.32
C ILE A 105 2.80 -8.49 -0.13
N ALA A 106 1.96 -7.54 -0.52
CA ALA A 106 2.04 -6.88 -1.82
C ALA A 106 2.54 -5.45 -1.67
N ARG A 107 3.09 -4.89 -2.75
CA ARG A 107 3.59 -3.52 -2.77
C ARG A 107 3.26 -2.83 -4.09
N THR A 108 2.88 -1.55 -4.01
CA THR A 108 2.99 -0.60 -5.13
C THR A 108 4.32 0.15 -5.01
N PHE A 109 4.84 0.61 -6.12
CA PHE A 109 6.09 1.38 -6.15
C PHE A 109 5.80 2.86 -6.41
N GLN A 110 6.64 3.74 -5.87
CA GLN A 110 6.56 5.18 -6.13
C GLN A 110 6.53 5.46 -7.64
N ASN A 111 7.45 4.85 -8.39
CA ASN A 111 7.42 4.84 -9.85
C ASN A 111 6.62 3.63 -10.33
N VAL A 112 5.55 3.89 -11.06
CA VAL A 112 4.66 2.85 -11.59
C VAL A 112 5.44 1.84 -12.41
N ALA A 113 5.45 0.57 -11.96
CA ALA A 113 6.22 -0.52 -12.59
C ALA A 113 5.29 -1.45 -13.39
N LEU A 114 4.48 -0.90 -14.29
CA LEU A 114 3.57 -1.65 -15.16
C LEU A 114 4.23 -2.12 -16.46
N PHE A 115 3.72 -3.20 -17.01
CA PHE A 115 4.09 -3.68 -18.35
C PHE A 115 3.43 -2.80 -19.41
N ARG A 116 4.11 -1.77 -19.88
CA ARG A 116 3.58 -0.67 -20.69
C ARG A 116 2.88 -1.11 -21.97
N GLY A 117 3.34 -2.20 -22.61
CA GLY A 117 2.76 -2.77 -23.84
C GLY A 117 1.53 -3.65 -23.58
N MET A 118 1.28 -4.05 -22.35
CA MET A 118 0.14 -4.88 -21.98
C MET A 118 -1.09 -4.03 -21.64
N THR A 119 -2.27 -4.62 -21.80
CA THR A 119 -3.53 -3.98 -21.41
C THR A 119 -3.64 -3.88 -19.88
N THR A 120 -4.60 -3.08 -19.42
CA THR A 120 -4.99 -3.02 -17.99
C THR A 120 -5.31 -4.41 -17.47
N LEU A 121 -6.17 -5.15 -18.16
CA LEU A 121 -6.54 -6.51 -17.80
C LEU A 121 -5.32 -7.44 -17.66
N ASP A 122 -4.41 -7.40 -18.64
CA ASP A 122 -3.23 -8.27 -18.64
C ASP A 122 -2.26 -7.92 -17.51
N ASN A 123 -2.12 -6.64 -17.16
CA ASN A 123 -1.31 -6.20 -16.03
C ASN A 123 -1.89 -6.73 -14.69
N LEU A 124 -3.20 -6.68 -14.50
CA LEU A 124 -3.83 -7.24 -13.31
C LEU A 124 -3.72 -8.78 -13.28
N MET A 125 -3.91 -9.42 -14.44
CA MET A 125 -3.71 -10.88 -14.57
C MET A 125 -2.28 -11.32 -14.24
N ALA A 126 -1.27 -10.50 -14.58
CA ALA A 126 0.11 -10.76 -14.17
C ALA A 126 0.26 -10.81 -12.64
N GLY A 127 -0.47 -9.97 -11.89
CA GLY A 127 -0.55 -10.05 -10.42
C GLY A 127 -1.11 -11.40 -9.93
N ARG A 128 -2.04 -12.01 -10.66
CA ARG A 128 -2.61 -13.34 -10.32
C ARG A 128 -1.64 -14.51 -10.49
N SER A 129 -0.55 -14.34 -11.25
CA SER A 129 0.39 -15.42 -11.55
C SER A 129 0.93 -16.14 -10.31
N LEU A 130 1.11 -15.43 -9.19
CA LEU A 130 1.52 -16.00 -7.89
C LEU A 130 0.47 -16.92 -7.25
N ARG A 131 -0.79 -16.77 -7.63
CA ARG A 131 -1.92 -17.57 -7.12
C ARG A 131 -2.29 -18.74 -8.02
N MET A 132 -1.76 -18.79 -9.25
CA MET A 132 -1.99 -19.86 -10.19
C MET A 132 -1.18 -21.11 -9.73
N ARG A 133 -1.88 -22.21 -9.43
CA ARG A 133 -1.27 -23.43 -8.91
C ARG A 133 -0.71 -24.32 -10.00
N ARG A 134 -1.13 -24.16 -11.27
CA ARG A 134 -0.74 -25.01 -12.38
C ARG A 134 0.34 -24.36 -13.22
N GLY A 135 1.43 -25.11 -13.40
CA GLY A 135 2.57 -24.64 -14.19
C GLY A 135 2.21 -24.35 -15.66
N ILE A 136 3.05 -23.58 -16.32
CA ILE A 136 2.91 -23.10 -17.70
C ILE A 136 2.56 -24.20 -18.70
N LEU A 137 3.08 -25.43 -18.48
CA LEU A 137 2.82 -26.60 -19.35
C LEU A 137 1.34 -27.04 -19.36
N TRP A 138 0.63 -26.94 -18.22
CA TRP A 138 -0.79 -27.27 -18.11
C TRP A 138 -1.68 -26.13 -18.66
N GLN A 139 -1.22 -24.90 -18.58
CA GLN A 139 -1.90 -23.74 -19.17
C GLN A 139 -1.83 -23.75 -20.71
N ALA A 140 -0.72 -24.26 -21.27
CA ALA A 140 -0.54 -24.38 -22.72
C ALA A 140 -1.48 -25.43 -23.38
N LEU A 141 -1.94 -26.42 -22.61
CA LEU A 141 -2.83 -27.48 -23.11
C LEU A 141 -4.31 -27.11 -23.16
N TRP A 142 -4.72 -25.94 -22.62
CA TRP A 142 -6.09 -25.35 -22.70
C TRP A 142 -7.25 -26.31 -22.44
N PHE A 143 -7.09 -27.41 -21.69
CA PHE A 143 -8.12 -28.39 -21.43
C PHE A 143 -8.51 -28.50 -19.95
N GLY A 144 -9.84 -28.55 -19.70
CA GLY A 144 -10.46 -29.01 -18.45
C GLY A 144 -10.18 -28.10 -17.23
N PRO A 145 -9.50 -28.59 -16.20
CA PRO A 145 -9.32 -27.88 -14.92
C PRO A 145 -8.46 -26.61 -14.99
N ALA A 146 -7.54 -26.48 -15.97
CA ALA A 146 -6.73 -25.28 -16.16
C ALA A 146 -7.56 -24.12 -16.71
N LEU A 147 -8.52 -24.40 -17.57
CA LEU A 147 -9.46 -23.41 -18.09
C LEU A 147 -10.36 -22.83 -16.97
N LYS A 148 -10.87 -23.73 -16.08
CA LYS A 148 -11.68 -23.28 -14.93
C LYS A 148 -10.89 -22.38 -13.99
N GLU A 149 -9.64 -22.70 -13.71
CA GLU A 149 -8.75 -21.87 -12.89
C GLU A 149 -8.50 -20.48 -13.53
N THR A 150 -8.22 -20.46 -14.84
CA THR A 150 -8.05 -19.19 -15.59
C THR A 150 -9.30 -18.34 -15.58
N VAL A 151 -10.48 -18.92 -15.77
CA VAL A 151 -11.78 -18.22 -15.72
C VAL A 151 -12.02 -17.63 -14.33
N GLU A 152 -11.74 -18.39 -13.26
CA GLU A 152 -11.89 -17.89 -11.89
C GLU A 152 -10.93 -16.73 -11.61
N HIS A 153 -9.66 -16.84 -12.00
CA HIS A 153 -8.70 -15.74 -11.84
C HIS A 153 -9.12 -14.51 -12.63
N ARG A 154 -9.66 -14.69 -13.85
CA ARG A 154 -10.17 -13.58 -14.65
C ARG A 154 -11.37 -12.93 -13.98
N ARG A 155 -12.30 -13.70 -13.42
CA ARG A 155 -13.46 -13.17 -12.68
C ARG A 155 -13.00 -12.28 -11.52
N ARG A 156 -12.01 -12.73 -10.74
CA ARG A 156 -11.43 -11.93 -9.64
C ARG A 156 -10.79 -10.64 -10.13
N VAL A 157 -10.11 -10.67 -11.27
CA VAL A 157 -9.53 -9.46 -11.87
C VAL A 157 -10.61 -8.49 -12.36
N GLU A 158 -11.69 -9.00 -12.97
CA GLU A 158 -12.81 -8.14 -13.38
C GLU A 158 -13.50 -7.49 -12.17
N GLU A 159 -13.65 -8.20 -11.04
CA GLU A 159 -14.16 -7.63 -9.77
C GLU A 159 -13.26 -6.48 -9.28
N ILE A 160 -11.93 -6.59 -9.41
CA ILE A 160 -10.99 -5.52 -9.05
C ILE A 160 -11.10 -4.35 -10.04
N ILE A 161 -11.26 -4.62 -11.34
CA ILE A 161 -11.46 -3.59 -12.36
C ILE A 161 -12.73 -2.79 -12.07
N ASP A 162 -13.81 -3.46 -11.70
CA ASP A 162 -15.07 -2.83 -11.33
C ASP A 162 -14.93 -2.01 -10.04
N PHE A 163 -14.29 -2.57 -9.02
CA PHE A 163 -14.04 -1.90 -7.76
C PHE A 163 -13.22 -0.60 -7.91
N LEU A 164 -12.19 -0.60 -8.77
CA LEU A 164 -11.34 0.57 -9.03
C LEU A 164 -11.91 1.51 -10.10
N GLU A 165 -13.11 1.24 -10.63
CA GLU A 165 -13.80 2.06 -11.62
C GLU A 165 -12.98 2.27 -12.92
N ILE A 166 -12.25 1.22 -13.34
CA ILE A 166 -11.35 1.25 -14.51
C ILE A 166 -11.83 0.37 -15.67
N GLN A 167 -13.15 0.05 -15.75
CA GLN A 167 -13.74 -0.80 -16.79
C GLN A 167 -13.51 -0.21 -18.19
N HIS A 168 -13.62 1.10 -18.31
CA HIS A 168 -13.51 1.83 -19.59
C HIS A 168 -12.11 1.72 -20.23
N ILE A 169 -11.06 1.46 -19.43
CA ILE A 169 -9.68 1.30 -19.90
C ILE A 169 -9.18 -0.15 -19.88
N ARG A 170 -10.04 -1.14 -19.57
CA ARG A 170 -9.61 -2.54 -19.35
C ARG A 170 -8.82 -3.15 -20.51
N LYS A 171 -9.09 -2.76 -21.76
CA LYS A 171 -8.43 -3.22 -22.98
C LYS A 171 -7.35 -2.24 -23.49
N THR A 172 -7.14 -1.11 -22.80
CA THR A 172 -6.18 -0.09 -23.21
C THR A 172 -4.79 -0.47 -22.71
N PRO A 173 -3.76 -0.40 -23.58
CA PRO A 173 -2.37 -0.54 -23.16
C PRO A 173 -2.02 0.51 -22.10
N VAL A 174 -1.47 0.10 -20.96
CA VAL A 174 -1.27 0.99 -19.80
C VAL A 174 -0.29 2.11 -20.08
N GLY A 175 0.64 1.93 -21.03
CA GLY A 175 1.57 3.00 -21.43
C GLY A 175 0.91 4.21 -22.11
N ARG A 176 -0.38 4.11 -22.50
CA ARG A 176 -1.18 5.20 -23.09
C ARG A 176 -2.07 5.93 -22.08
N LEU A 177 -2.12 5.44 -20.85
CA LEU A 177 -3.00 5.99 -19.81
C LEU A 177 -2.38 7.23 -19.16
N PRO A 178 -3.19 8.21 -18.74
CA PRO A 178 -2.79 9.25 -17.80
C PRO A 178 -2.20 8.64 -16.52
N TYR A 179 -1.32 9.40 -15.87
CA TYR A 179 -0.56 8.89 -14.72
C TYR A 179 -1.44 8.42 -13.56
N GLY A 180 -2.50 9.15 -13.22
CA GLY A 180 -3.45 8.77 -12.18
C GLY A 180 -4.12 7.41 -12.47
N LEU A 181 -4.52 7.16 -13.71
CA LEU A 181 -5.04 5.83 -14.11
C LEU A 181 -3.98 4.73 -14.07
N GLN A 182 -2.72 5.02 -14.42
CA GLN A 182 -1.63 4.06 -14.24
C GLN A 182 -1.45 3.69 -12.75
N LYS A 183 -1.53 4.64 -11.83
CA LYS A 183 -1.50 4.39 -10.38
C LYS A 183 -2.66 3.51 -9.92
N ARG A 184 -3.90 3.73 -10.44
CA ARG A 184 -5.05 2.84 -10.15
C ARG A 184 -4.81 1.41 -10.66
N VAL A 185 -4.22 1.26 -11.86
CA VAL A 185 -3.86 -0.06 -12.40
C VAL A 185 -2.77 -0.74 -11.57
N ASP A 186 -1.77 -0.01 -11.08
CA ASP A 186 -0.72 -0.55 -10.20
C ASP A 186 -1.29 -1.04 -8.87
N LEU A 187 -2.20 -0.25 -8.27
CA LEU A 187 -2.98 -0.66 -7.09
C LEU A 187 -3.78 -1.93 -7.38
N GLY A 188 -4.50 -1.99 -8.51
CA GLY A 188 -5.27 -3.17 -8.92
C GLY A 188 -4.40 -4.41 -9.12
N ARG A 189 -3.20 -4.26 -9.69
CA ARG A 189 -2.24 -5.36 -9.84
C ARG A 189 -1.76 -5.88 -8.49
N ALA A 190 -1.50 -4.99 -7.52
CA ALA A 190 -1.13 -5.38 -6.17
C ALA A 190 -2.30 -6.11 -5.46
N LEU A 191 -3.54 -5.61 -5.58
CA LEU A 191 -4.75 -6.26 -5.05
C LEU A 191 -5.01 -7.63 -5.68
N ALA A 192 -4.68 -7.81 -6.96
CA ALA A 192 -4.85 -9.08 -7.66
C ALA A 192 -4.03 -10.22 -7.02
N THR A 193 -3.03 -9.94 -6.21
CA THR A 193 -2.33 -10.94 -5.40
C THR A 193 -3.11 -11.38 -4.15
N GLU A 194 -4.26 -10.74 -3.83
CA GLU A 194 -5.05 -10.93 -2.59
C GLU A 194 -4.17 -10.82 -1.33
N PRO A 195 -3.55 -9.66 -1.09
CA PRO A 195 -2.58 -9.51 0.00
C PRO A 195 -3.28 -9.39 1.35
N GLU A 196 -2.63 -9.89 2.41
CA GLU A 196 -3.01 -9.57 3.79
C GLU A 196 -2.40 -8.25 4.27
N LEU A 197 -1.22 -7.89 3.72
CA LEU A 197 -0.55 -6.61 3.95
C LEU A 197 -0.23 -5.95 2.60
N LEU A 198 -0.78 -4.77 2.39
CA LEU A 198 -0.54 -3.94 1.21
C LEU A 198 0.36 -2.76 1.59
N LEU A 199 1.53 -2.69 0.96
CA LEU A 199 2.51 -1.62 1.14
C LEU A 199 2.32 -0.59 0.02
N LEU A 200 2.00 0.64 0.37
CA LEU A 200 1.79 1.75 -0.56
C LEU A 200 2.89 2.81 -0.38
N ASP A 201 3.69 3.01 -1.41
CA ASP A 201 4.79 3.98 -1.41
C ASP A 201 4.38 5.21 -2.23
N GLU A 202 3.97 6.28 -1.54
CA GLU A 202 3.47 7.54 -2.11
C GLU A 202 2.41 7.31 -3.20
N PRO A 203 1.28 6.62 -2.86
CA PRO A 203 0.28 6.26 -3.87
C PRO A 203 -0.37 7.48 -4.54
N MET A 204 -0.37 8.64 -3.90
CA MET A 204 -1.03 9.86 -4.38
C MET A 204 -0.07 10.89 -4.98
N ALA A 205 1.24 10.58 -5.04
CA ALA A 205 2.22 11.48 -5.64
C ALA A 205 1.91 11.74 -7.12
N GLY A 206 1.93 13.03 -7.52
CA GLY A 206 1.68 13.44 -8.91
C GLY A 206 0.20 13.46 -9.33
N MET A 207 -0.74 13.24 -8.42
CA MET A 207 -2.17 13.28 -8.65
C MET A 207 -2.76 14.67 -8.37
N ASN A 208 -3.82 15.04 -9.10
CA ASN A 208 -4.64 16.20 -8.78
C ASN A 208 -5.53 15.91 -7.55
N LEU A 209 -6.30 16.91 -7.08
CA LEU A 209 -7.11 16.80 -5.87
C LEU A 209 -8.18 15.69 -5.98
N GLU A 210 -8.92 15.65 -7.08
CA GLU A 210 -9.97 14.67 -7.33
C GLU A 210 -9.40 13.23 -7.39
N GLU A 211 -8.27 13.05 -8.08
CA GLU A 211 -7.57 11.76 -8.14
C GLU A 211 -7.07 11.30 -6.77
N LYS A 212 -6.62 12.24 -5.91
CA LYS A 212 -6.21 11.94 -4.53
C LYS A 212 -7.40 11.52 -3.66
N GLU A 213 -8.54 12.21 -3.78
CA GLU A 213 -9.77 11.85 -3.06
C GLU A 213 -10.26 10.46 -3.46
N ASP A 214 -10.26 10.15 -4.74
CA ASP A 214 -10.59 8.81 -5.25
C ASP A 214 -9.63 7.75 -4.72
N MET A 215 -8.32 8.00 -4.77
CA MET A 215 -7.31 7.05 -4.26
C MET A 215 -7.46 6.85 -2.76
N SER A 216 -7.75 7.90 -1.99
CA SER A 216 -8.04 7.83 -0.56
C SER A 216 -9.24 6.93 -0.29
N ARG A 217 -10.32 7.11 -1.04
CA ARG A 217 -11.52 6.28 -0.96
C ARG A 217 -11.20 4.82 -1.26
N PHE A 218 -10.48 4.52 -2.34
CA PHE A 218 -10.10 3.14 -2.66
C PHE A 218 -9.26 2.50 -1.56
N ILE A 219 -8.31 3.22 -0.95
CA ILE A 219 -7.49 2.68 0.15
C ILE A 219 -8.36 2.32 1.36
N VAL A 220 -9.31 3.19 1.71
CA VAL A 220 -10.28 2.93 2.79
C VAL A 220 -11.15 1.72 2.47
N ASP A 221 -11.72 1.68 1.26
CA ASP A 221 -12.61 0.61 0.83
C ASP A 221 -11.88 -0.74 0.73
N ILE A 222 -10.60 -0.75 0.33
CA ILE A 222 -9.74 -1.95 0.37
C ILE A 222 -9.61 -2.49 1.79
N ASN A 223 -9.37 -1.60 2.75
CA ASN A 223 -9.26 -2.00 4.14
C ASN A 223 -10.61 -2.48 4.71
N ASP A 224 -11.70 -1.77 4.40
CA ASP A 224 -13.01 -2.04 4.96
C ASP A 224 -13.70 -3.27 4.35
N HIS A 225 -13.64 -3.43 3.01
CA HIS A 225 -14.34 -4.51 2.31
C HIS A 225 -13.52 -5.78 2.19
N PHE A 226 -12.20 -5.67 1.93
CA PHE A 226 -11.34 -6.85 1.78
C PHE A 226 -10.63 -7.23 3.09
N GLY A 227 -10.72 -6.40 4.14
CA GLY A 227 -10.00 -6.62 5.40
C GLY A 227 -8.49 -6.55 5.26
N THR A 228 -7.98 -5.98 4.16
CA THR A 228 -6.55 -5.88 3.89
C THR A 228 -5.91 -4.87 4.81
N THR A 229 -4.86 -5.26 5.52
CA THR A 229 -4.03 -4.35 6.31
C THR A 229 -3.20 -3.48 5.37
N VAL A 230 -3.10 -2.18 5.64
CA VAL A 230 -2.38 -1.24 4.78
C VAL A 230 -1.25 -0.58 5.56
N ALA A 231 -0.07 -0.53 4.97
CA ALA A 231 1.01 0.34 5.40
C ALA A 231 1.32 1.33 4.28
N LEU A 232 1.25 2.63 4.57
CA LEU A 232 1.43 3.65 3.55
C LEU A 232 2.50 4.68 3.94
N ILE A 233 3.27 5.12 2.96
CA ILE A 233 4.10 6.31 3.03
C ILE A 233 3.36 7.41 2.28
N GLU A 234 3.16 8.55 2.92
CA GLU A 234 2.62 9.76 2.31
C GLU A 234 3.26 11.01 2.91
N HIS A 235 3.29 12.08 2.11
CA HIS A 235 3.82 13.38 2.52
C HIS A 235 2.73 14.41 2.80
N ASP A 236 1.53 14.17 2.31
CA ASP A 236 0.36 15.01 2.56
C ASP A 236 -0.20 14.69 3.95
N MET A 237 0.08 15.58 4.91
CA MET A 237 -0.33 15.36 6.30
C MET A 237 -1.84 15.31 6.46
N GLY A 238 -2.60 16.05 5.63
CA GLY A 238 -4.07 15.99 5.63
C GLY A 238 -4.55 14.58 5.32
N VAL A 239 -4.03 14.00 4.25
CA VAL A 239 -4.31 12.62 3.84
C VAL A 239 -3.94 11.62 4.91
N VAL A 240 -2.73 11.75 5.50
CA VAL A 240 -2.26 10.85 6.57
C VAL A 240 -3.19 10.89 7.77
N MET A 241 -3.58 12.10 8.21
CA MET A 241 -4.45 12.27 9.39
C MET A 241 -5.86 11.73 9.15
N ASP A 242 -6.37 11.81 7.91
CA ASP A 242 -7.71 11.34 7.57
C ASP A 242 -7.79 9.83 7.35
N LEU A 243 -6.74 9.22 6.79
CA LEU A 243 -6.75 7.80 6.42
C LEU A 243 -6.24 6.86 7.52
N SER A 244 -5.28 7.31 8.34
CA SER A 244 -4.50 6.41 9.18
C SER A 244 -5.15 6.16 10.53
N ASP A 245 -5.12 4.92 10.98
CA ASP A 245 -5.51 4.55 12.35
C ASP A 245 -4.36 4.83 13.34
N ARG A 246 -3.11 4.58 12.89
CA ARG A 246 -1.88 4.85 13.66
C ARG A 246 -0.78 5.34 12.73
N VAL A 247 0.13 6.12 13.29
CA VAL A 247 1.25 6.74 12.57
C VAL A 247 2.55 6.42 13.28
N VAL A 248 3.58 6.03 12.54
CA VAL A 248 4.95 5.97 13.01
C VAL A 248 5.77 7.05 12.29
N VAL A 249 6.56 7.78 13.04
CA VAL A 249 7.39 8.87 12.52
C VAL A 249 8.85 8.47 12.57
N LEU A 250 9.50 8.58 11.41
CA LEU A 250 10.94 8.39 11.27
C LEU A 250 11.63 9.74 11.07
N ASP A 251 12.77 9.93 11.71
CA ASP A 251 13.66 11.06 11.55
C ASP A 251 15.11 10.55 11.56
N TYR A 252 15.89 10.89 10.53
CA TYR A 252 17.26 10.38 10.33
C TYR A 252 17.38 8.85 10.56
N GLY A 253 16.42 8.08 10.04
CA GLY A 253 16.39 6.62 10.16
C GLY A 253 16.07 6.10 11.56
N ARG A 254 15.56 6.90 12.47
CA ARG A 254 15.16 6.52 13.82
C ARG A 254 13.66 6.77 14.02
N LYS A 255 13.02 5.93 14.82
CA LYS A 255 11.64 6.17 15.23
C LYS A 255 11.63 7.24 16.33
N ILE A 256 10.95 8.38 16.08
CA ILE A 256 10.80 9.46 17.04
C ILE A 256 9.41 9.49 17.69
N ALA A 257 8.37 9.01 17.00
CA ALA A 257 7.02 8.92 17.53
C ALA A 257 6.27 7.69 17.01
N ASP A 258 5.27 7.22 17.75
CA ASP A 258 4.39 6.11 17.41
C ASP A 258 3.07 6.25 18.17
N GLY A 259 1.98 6.56 17.48
CA GLY A 259 0.67 6.81 18.12
C GLY A 259 -0.45 7.01 17.12
N THR A 260 -1.58 7.50 17.63
CA THR A 260 -2.69 7.94 16.78
C THR A 260 -2.31 9.23 16.03
N PRO A 261 -2.98 9.56 14.91
CA PRO A 261 -2.75 10.82 14.19
C PRO A 261 -2.81 12.05 15.13
N ALA A 262 -3.78 12.10 16.03
CA ALA A 262 -3.96 13.22 16.96
C ALA A 262 -2.83 13.34 18.01
N GLU A 263 -2.25 12.23 18.44
CA GLU A 263 -1.10 12.22 19.34
C GLU A 263 0.16 12.68 18.61
N VAL A 264 0.42 12.14 17.43
CA VAL A 264 1.60 12.46 16.62
C VAL A 264 1.60 13.94 16.19
N GLN A 265 0.45 14.49 15.84
CA GLN A 265 0.31 15.91 15.45
C GLN A 265 0.71 16.88 16.57
N LYS A 266 0.58 16.46 17.83
CA LYS A 266 0.88 17.27 19.02
C LYS A 266 2.26 17.01 19.61
N ASP A 267 2.96 16.00 19.11
CA ASP A 267 4.29 15.63 19.61
C ASP A 267 5.32 16.67 19.18
N GLN A 268 5.96 17.31 20.17
CA GLN A 268 6.94 18.37 19.93
C GLN A 268 8.11 17.88 19.09
N LYS A 269 8.58 16.64 19.30
CA LYS A 269 9.68 16.06 18.50
C LYS A 269 9.33 15.94 17.02
N VAL A 270 8.06 15.62 16.73
CA VAL A 270 7.57 15.54 15.35
C VAL A 270 7.50 16.93 14.73
N ILE A 271 6.97 17.91 15.47
CA ILE A 271 6.91 19.31 15.01
C ILE A 271 8.33 19.83 14.70
N ASP A 272 9.28 19.60 15.59
CA ASP A 272 10.66 20.05 15.44
C ASP A 272 11.35 19.39 14.23
N ALA A 273 11.14 18.09 14.03
CA ALA A 273 11.68 17.36 12.88
C ALA A 273 11.18 17.94 11.54
N TYR A 274 9.89 18.29 11.44
CA TYR A 274 9.33 18.90 10.23
C TYR A 274 9.72 20.38 10.04
N LEU A 275 10.00 21.10 11.13
CA LEU A 275 10.50 22.49 11.06
C LEU A 275 12.03 22.57 10.86
N GLY A 276 12.74 21.44 10.90
CA GLY A 276 14.19 21.39 10.79
C GLY A 276 14.93 21.97 12.00
N ILE A 277 14.29 21.97 13.17
CA ILE A 277 14.88 22.42 14.44
C ILE A 277 15.64 21.23 15.03
N SER A 278 16.96 21.24 14.90
CA SER A 278 17.83 20.25 15.57
C SER A 278 18.01 20.61 17.05
N HIS A 279 17.75 19.69 17.94
CA HIS A 279 18.08 19.77 19.36
C HIS A 279 19.40 19.09 19.67
#